data_08ad4c4947dd54a5c70e30e06906e54c
#
_entry.id   08ad4c4947dd54a5c70e30e06906e54c
#
_cell.length_a   1.000
_cell.length_b   1.000
_cell.length_c   1.000
_cell.angle_alpha   90.00
_cell.angle_beta   90.00
_cell.angle_gamma   90.00
#
_symmetry.space_group_name_H-M   'P 1'
#
loop_
_entity.id
_entity.type
_entity.pdbx_description
1 polymer ?
#
loop_
_entity_poly.entity_id
_entity_poly.type
_entity_poly.pdbx_seq_one_letter_code
_entity_poly.pdbx_strand_id
1 'polypeptide(L)'
;MEALEYSVQRVFEPERSNRREEAGGHELHGLGASKGTYSGPARIIMGEDQFNRLLPGDVLVCPITSPVWSILFAKVGALVTDSGGILSHPAIIAREYGIPAVVATGNGTQIIEDGQQVLVDGEAGLVRLVG
;
A
#
# COMPACT_ATOMS: atom_id res chain seq x y z
N MET A 1 19.19 -22.18 -4.20
CA MET A 1 19.80 -21.77 -4.62
C MET A 1 20.19 -21.63 -4.35
N GLU A 2 19.84 -21.48 -3.99
CA GLU A 2 20.16 -21.05 -4.05
C GLU A 2 20.23 -20.75 -3.55
N ALA A 3 19.66 -20.65 -3.16
CA ALA A 3 19.91 -20.22 -3.10
C ALA A 3 19.92 -20.29 -2.46
N LEU A 4 19.74 -20.42 -2.29
CA LEU A 4 19.98 -20.33 -2.24
C LEU A 4 19.93 -20.29 -1.80
N GLU A 5 19.48 -20.00 -1.68
CA GLU A 5 19.58 -19.79 -1.87
C GLU A 5 19.42 -19.63 -1.43
N TYR A 6 19.27 -19.91 -1.05
CA TYR A 6 19.43 -19.62 -0.97
C TYR A 6 19.28 -19.26 -0.49
N SER A 7 18.47 -19.41 -0.15
CA SER A 7 18.71 -19.04 -0.36
C SER A 7 18.58 -19.19 -0.07
N VAL A 8 18.06 -18.90 0.21
CA VAL A 8 18.27 -18.73 -0.29
C VAL A 8 17.99 -19.02 -0.14
N GLN A 9 17.62 -19.13 -0.01
CA GLN A 9 17.63 -19.15 -0.53
C GLN A 9 17.36 -19.22 -0.58
N ARG A 10 16.98 -19.22 -0.22
CA ARG A 10 17.03 -19.21 -0.75
C ARG A 10 16.88 -19.20 -0.87
N VAL A 11 16.21 -18.99 -0.52
CA VAL A 11 16.49 -18.79 -1.27
C VAL A 11 16.37 -18.93 -1.44
N PHE A 12 16.23 -19.49 -1.45
CA PHE A 12 16.50 -19.43 -2.27
C PHE A 12 16.26 -19.31 -2.52
N GLU A 13 15.37 -19.06 -2.46
CA GLU A 13 15.40 -18.89 -3.26
C GLU A 13 15.16 -18.70 -3.75
N PRO A 14 14.93 -18.77 -3.70
CA PRO A 14 14.86 -18.42 -4.54
C PRO A 14 14.42 -18.61 -4.67
N GLU A 15 13.84 -18.59 -4.65
CA GLU A 15 13.63 -18.47 -5.21
C GLU A 15 13.16 -18.37 -4.98
N ARG A 16 12.74 -18.48 -4.82
CA ARG A 16 12.60 -18.16 -5.06
C ARG A 16 12.29 -17.70 -5.21
N SER A 17 11.94 -17.42 -5.43
CA SER A 17 11.87 -16.79 -5.97
C SER A 17 11.42 -16.70 -6.30
N ASN A 18 10.79 -16.44 -6.50
CA ASN A 18 10.23 -16.10 -7.16
C ASN A 18 9.34 -16.64 -7.45
N ARG A 19 8.71 -17.07 -7.42
CA ARG A 19 7.76 -17.62 -7.73
C ARG A 19 6.46 -17.31 -7.27
N ARG A 20 6.18 -17.08 -6.29
CA ARG A 20 4.91 -16.72 -5.75
C ARG A 20 4.38 -15.48 -6.40
N GLU A 21 5.19 -14.67 -6.83
CA GLU A 21 4.66 -13.48 -7.39
C GLU A 21 4.06 -13.69 -8.72
N GLU A 22 4.46 -14.70 -9.45
CA GLU A 22 3.80 -14.83 -10.69
C GLU A 22 2.47 -15.43 -10.59
N ALA A 23 2.04 -15.91 -9.48
CA ALA A 23 0.70 -16.39 -9.34
C ALA A 23 -0.30 -15.26 -9.23
N GLY A 24 0.07 -14.05 -9.57
CA GLY A 24 -0.82 -12.93 -9.43
C GLY A 24 -0.99 -12.45 -8.02
N GLY A 25 -0.36 -13.10 -7.09
CA GLY A 25 -0.44 -12.73 -5.71
C GLY A 25 0.69 -11.83 -5.32
N HIS A 26 0.79 -10.70 -5.95
CA HIS A 26 1.82 -9.73 -5.60
C HIS A 26 1.55 -9.10 -4.27
N GLU A 27 2.60 -8.85 -3.53
CA GLU A 27 2.52 -8.17 -2.25
C GLU A 27 3.54 -7.06 -2.21
N LEU A 28 3.13 -5.94 -1.62
CA LEU A 28 4.03 -4.84 -1.32
C LEU A 28 4.20 -4.77 0.17
N HIS A 29 5.40 -4.46 0.60
CA HIS A 29 5.72 -4.36 2.01
C HIS A 29 6.14 -2.95 2.34
N GLY A 30 5.64 -2.45 3.45
CA GLY A 30 5.99 -1.14 3.96
C GLY A 30 5.93 -1.16 5.46
N LEU A 31 5.64 0.00 6.04
CA LEU A 31 5.48 0.12 7.48
C LEU A 31 3.99 0.16 7.79
N GLY A 32 3.57 -0.68 8.74
CA GLY A 32 2.20 -0.62 9.22
C GLY A 32 2.02 0.63 10.05
N ALA A 33 1.30 1.60 9.51
CA ALA A 33 1.17 2.91 10.14
C ALA A 33 -0.12 3.08 10.90
N SER A 34 -1.17 2.37 10.51
CA SER A 34 -2.45 2.41 11.21
C SER A 34 -3.08 1.04 11.03
N LYS A 35 -3.43 0.40 12.14
CA LYS A 35 -3.84 -0.99 12.13
C LYS A 35 -5.22 -1.20 11.52
N GLY A 36 -5.50 -2.45 11.18
CA GLY A 36 -6.76 -2.84 10.56
C GLY A 36 -6.52 -3.36 9.17
N THR A 37 -7.56 -3.94 8.60
CA THR A 37 -7.52 -4.45 7.24
C THR A 37 -8.68 -3.88 6.45
N TYR A 38 -8.44 -3.64 5.16
CA TYR A 38 -9.48 -3.13 4.27
C TYR A 38 -9.21 -3.61 2.86
N SER A 39 -10.26 -4.01 2.17
CA SER A 39 -10.16 -4.46 0.79
C SER A 39 -11.04 -3.57 -0.07
N GLY A 40 -10.48 -3.06 -1.15
CA GLY A 40 -11.24 -2.19 -2.04
C GLY A 40 -10.43 -1.83 -3.27
N PRO A 41 -11.04 -1.05 -4.18
CA PRO A 41 -10.33 -0.66 -5.40
C PRO A 41 -9.33 0.45 -5.11
N ALA A 42 -8.16 0.32 -5.72
CA ALA A 42 -7.11 1.29 -5.56
C ALA A 42 -7.33 2.48 -6.47
N ARG A 43 -6.99 3.66 -6.00
CA ARG A 43 -7.03 4.87 -6.80
C ARG A 43 -5.71 5.59 -6.64
N ILE A 44 -4.99 5.74 -7.74
CA ILE A 44 -3.67 6.37 -7.73
C ILE A 44 -3.87 7.87 -7.88
N ILE A 45 -3.49 8.62 -6.85
CA ILE A 45 -3.61 10.08 -6.83
C ILE A 45 -2.20 10.65 -6.67
N MET A 46 -1.72 11.30 -7.70
CA MET A 46 -0.36 11.80 -7.70
C MET A 46 -0.27 13.24 -7.25
N GLY A 47 -1.35 13.98 -7.30
CA GLY A 47 -1.37 15.39 -6.91
C GLY A 47 -2.79 15.89 -6.74
N GLU A 48 -2.88 17.16 -6.32
CA GLU A 48 -4.17 17.75 -5.98
C GLU A 48 -5.11 17.83 -7.16
N ASP A 49 -4.58 17.95 -8.37
CA ASP A 49 -5.39 18.02 -9.57
C ASP A 49 -6.12 16.73 -9.87
N GLN A 50 -5.80 15.66 -9.14
CA GLN A 50 -6.46 14.36 -9.33
C GLN A 50 -7.42 14.00 -8.19
N PHE A 51 -7.60 14.89 -7.24
CA PHE A 51 -8.43 14.60 -6.06
C PHE A 51 -9.85 14.18 -6.45
N ASN A 52 -10.39 14.74 -7.54
CA ASN A 52 -11.77 14.44 -7.93
C ASN A 52 -11.94 13.04 -8.49
N ARG A 53 -10.85 12.32 -8.75
CA ARG A 53 -10.94 10.93 -9.21
C ARG A 53 -11.25 9.96 -8.08
N LEU A 54 -11.01 10.38 -6.83
CA LEU A 54 -11.18 9.51 -5.68
C LEU A 54 -12.65 9.36 -5.33
N LEU A 55 -13.11 8.13 -5.19
CA LEU A 55 -14.50 7.81 -4.85
C LEU A 55 -14.57 7.27 -3.44
N PRO A 56 -15.73 7.43 -2.76
CA PRO A 56 -15.87 6.87 -1.41
C PRO A 56 -15.62 5.37 -1.41
N GLY A 57 -14.84 4.91 -0.43
CA GLY A 57 -14.50 3.51 -0.31
C GLY A 57 -13.27 3.09 -1.07
N ASP A 58 -12.69 3.98 -1.86
CA ASP A 58 -11.43 3.67 -2.55
C ASP A 58 -10.28 3.53 -1.56
N VAL A 59 -9.26 2.80 -1.98
CA VAL A 59 -7.96 2.79 -1.29
C VAL A 59 -7.11 3.86 -1.94
N LEU A 60 -6.73 4.86 -1.16
CA LEU A 60 -5.91 5.96 -1.67
C LEU A 60 -4.46 5.50 -1.77
N VAL A 61 -3.90 5.57 -2.96
CA VAL A 61 -2.51 5.21 -3.23
C VAL A 61 -1.82 6.46 -3.76
N CYS A 62 -0.80 6.94 -3.07
CA CYS A 62 -0.18 8.21 -3.41
C CYS A 62 1.30 8.22 -2.99
N PRO A 63 2.09 9.18 -3.51
CA PRO A 63 3.50 9.24 -3.10
C PRO A 63 3.65 9.60 -1.63
N ILE A 64 3.01 10.65 -1.20
CA ILE A 64 2.96 11.08 0.20
C ILE A 64 1.86 12.14 0.29
N THR A 65 1.36 12.39 1.50
CA THR A 65 0.33 13.40 1.68
C THR A 65 0.88 14.60 2.43
N SER A 66 0.15 15.70 2.32
CA SER A 66 0.37 16.92 3.10
C SER A 66 -0.98 17.36 3.64
N PRO A 67 -1.02 18.43 4.45
CA PRO A 67 -2.30 18.79 5.09
C PRO A 67 -3.46 19.02 4.14
N VAL A 68 -3.20 19.51 2.92
CA VAL A 68 -4.29 19.74 1.97
C VAL A 68 -4.99 18.46 1.56
N TRP A 69 -4.30 17.32 1.67
CA TRP A 69 -4.88 16.02 1.33
C TRP A 69 -5.86 15.49 2.37
N SER A 70 -5.91 16.14 3.55
CA SER A 70 -6.72 15.62 4.65
C SER A 70 -8.19 15.53 4.31
N ILE A 71 -8.66 16.35 3.38
CA ILE A 71 -10.07 16.31 2.99
C ILE A 71 -10.46 14.97 2.38
N LEU A 72 -9.50 14.21 1.88
CA LEU A 72 -9.78 12.92 1.25
C LEU A 72 -9.95 11.80 2.26
N PHE A 73 -9.40 11.98 3.47
CA PHE A 73 -9.33 10.87 4.43
C PHE A 73 -10.69 10.49 4.98
N ALA A 74 -11.67 11.39 4.90
CA ALA A 74 -12.99 11.10 5.41
C ALA A 74 -13.75 10.09 4.55
N LYS A 75 -13.33 9.90 3.30
CA LYS A 75 -14.08 9.03 2.40
C LYS A 75 -13.30 7.80 1.93
N VAL A 76 -12.01 7.69 2.24
CA VAL A 76 -11.26 6.52 1.79
C VAL A 76 -11.38 5.39 2.81
N GLY A 77 -11.17 4.16 2.34
CA GLY A 77 -11.20 3.00 3.22
C GLY A 77 -9.84 2.63 3.76
N ALA A 78 -8.77 3.00 3.05
CA ALA A 78 -7.41 2.69 3.47
C ALA A 78 -6.43 3.58 2.73
N LEU A 79 -5.18 3.60 3.19
CA LEU A 79 -4.15 4.47 2.64
C LEU A 79 -2.89 3.67 2.38
N VAL A 80 -2.27 3.91 1.21
CA VAL A 80 -0.97 3.33 0.85
C VAL A 80 -0.11 4.46 0.31
N THR A 81 1.10 4.63 0.86
CA THR A 81 2.01 5.66 0.36
C THR A 81 3.36 5.07 -0.01
N ASP A 82 4.03 5.74 -0.96
CA ASP A 82 5.37 5.35 -1.36
C ASP A 82 6.39 5.68 -0.27
N SER A 83 6.25 6.81 0.37
CA SER A 83 7.22 7.28 1.35
C SER A 83 6.51 7.72 2.64
N GLY A 84 7.32 8.06 3.63
CA GLY A 84 6.81 8.47 4.94
C GLY A 84 7.19 7.45 6.00
N GLY A 85 7.13 7.87 7.24
CA GLY A 85 7.39 6.99 8.39
C GLY A 85 6.18 6.92 9.27
N ILE A 86 6.32 6.25 10.41
CA ILE A 86 5.19 6.08 11.32
C ILE A 86 4.80 7.37 12.02
N LEU A 87 5.63 8.40 11.93
CA LEU A 87 5.32 9.72 12.46
C LEU A 87 5.05 10.75 11.36
N SER A 88 4.93 10.29 10.11
CA SER A 88 4.66 11.19 8.99
C SER A 88 3.19 11.63 9.01
N HIS A 89 2.90 12.67 8.23
CA HIS A 89 1.53 13.19 8.13
C HIS A 89 0.53 12.08 7.76
N PRO A 90 0.75 11.28 6.70
CA PRO A 90 -0.24 10.26 6.36
C PRO A 90 -0.45 9.25 7.48
N ALA A 91 0.62 8.88 8.19
CA ALA A 91 0.48 7.90 9.27
C ALA A 91 -0.36 8.46 10.42
N ILE A 92 -0.08 9.70 10.81
CA ILE A 92 -0.79 10.33 11.91
C ILE A 92 -2.26 10.51 11.58
N ILE A 93 -2.55 11.02 10.40
CA ILE A 93 -3.93 11.28 10.00
C ILE A 93 -4.71 9.98 9.84
N ALA A 94 -4.09 8.95 9.28
CA ALA A 94 -4.78 7.67 9.12
C ALA A 94 -5.20 7.13 10.49
N ARG A 95 -4.33 7.25 11.49
CA ARG A 95 -4.69 6.80 12.84
C ARG A 95 -5.82 7.62 13.44
N GLU A 96 -5.85 8.93 13.14
CA GLU A 96 -6.94 9.77 13.63
C GLU A 96 -8.27 9.41 13.01
N TYR A 97 -8.28 9.04 11.75
CA TYR A 97 -9.51 8.65 11.05
C TYR A 97 -9.84 7.17 11.23
N GLY A 98 -8.93 6.40 11.83
CA GLY A 98 -9.18 4.98 12.07
C GLY A 98 -9.16 4.13 10.83
N ILE A 99 -8.42 4.54 9.79
CA ILE A 99 -8.34 3.75 8.57
C ILE A 99 -7.01 3.01 8.52
N PRO A 100 -7.00 1.78 7.99
CA PRO A 100 -5.75 1.04 7.83
C PRO A 100 -4.79 1.77 6.90
N ALA A 101 -3.50 1.73 7.21
CA ALA A 101 -2.53 2.44 6.40
C ALA A 101 -1.19 1.71 6.39
N VAL A 102 -0.59 1.64 5.21
CA VAL A 102 0.75 1.13 4.99
C VAL A 102 1.53 2.23 4.28
N VAL A 103 2.63 2.67 4.90
CA VAL A 103 3.46 3.74 4.34
C VAL A 103 4.82 3.16 3.97
N ALA A 104 5.60 3.93 3.23
CA ALA A 104 6.97 3.56 2.88
C ALA A 104 7.05 2.28 2.04
N THR A 105 6.10 2.07 1.14
CA THR A 105 6.17 0.92 0.24
C THR A 105 7.26 1.10 -0.82
N GLY A 106 7.67 2.34 -1.06
CA GLY A 106 8.72 2.63 -2.03
C GLY A 106 8.20 2.83 -3.44
N ASN A 107 7.29 1.99 -3.89
CA ASN A 107 6.86 2.03 -5.28
C ASN A 107 5.39 1.67 -5.47
N GLY A 108 4.57 1.88 -4.43
CA GLY A 108 3.17 1.52 -4.54
C GLY A 108 2.47 2.20 -5.71
N THR A 109 2.78 3.48 -5.96
CA THR A 109 2.14 4.19 -7.05
C THR A 109 2.54 3.66 -8.43
N GLN A 110 3.66 2.93 -8.52
CA GLN A 110 4.11 2.37 -9.79
C GLN A 110 3.63 0.95 -10.00
N ILE A 111 3.47 0.20 -8.92
CA ILE A 111 3.12 -1.22 -9.00
C ILE A 111 1.61 -1.43 -9.02
N ILE A 112 0.88 -0.66 -8.20
CA ILE A 112 -0.56 -0.80 -8.10
C ILE A 112 -1.20 -0.06 -9.28
N GLU A 113 -2.21 -0.68 -9.88
CA GLU A 113 -2.92 -0.07 -11.00
C GLU A 113 -4.24 0.53 -10.53
N ASP A 114 -4.63 1.62 -11.19
CA ASP A 114 -5.90 2.27 -10.90
C ASP A 114 -7.05 1.28 -11.04
N GLY A 115 -7.89 1.22 -10.04
CA GLY A 115 -9.04 0.31 -10.04
C GLY A 115 -8.73 -1.10 -9.62
N GLN A 116 -7.46 -1.42 -9.40
CA GLN A 116 -7.08 -2.77 -9.00
C GLN A 116 -7.56 -3.04 -7.58
N GLN A 117 -8.11 -4.23 -7.38
CA GLN A 117 -8.55 -4.63 -6.03
C GLN A 117 -7.32 -4.92 -5.18
N VAL A 118 -7.25 -4.30 -4.01
CA VAL A 118 -6.13 -4.51 -3.10
C VAL A 118 -6.65 -4.75 -1.70
N LEU A 119 -5.84 -5.45 -0.91
CA LEU A 119 -6.09 -5.65 0.52
C LEU A 119 -4.97 -4.95 1.27
N VAL A 120 -5.34 -4.04 2.15
CA VAL A 120 -4.38 -3.28 2.96
C VAL A 120 -4.42 -3.82 4.37
N ASP A 121 -3.29 -4.31 4.86
CA ASP A 121 -3.13 -4.78 6.23
C ASP A 121 -2.20 -3.82 6.95
N GLY A 122 -2.80 -2.90 7.70
CA GLY A 122 -2.06 -1.84 8.35
C GLY A 122 -1.28 -2.30 9.57
N GLU A 123 -1.60 -3.47 10.10
CA GLU A 123 -0.87 -4.00 11.23
C GLU A 123 0.41 -4.69 10.76
N ALA A 124 0.32 -5.48 9.70
CA ALA A 124 1.47 -6.22 9.17
C ALA A 124 2.34 -5.37 8.26
N GLY A 125 1.85 -4.22 7.79
CA GLY A 125 2.60 -3.44 6.83
C GLY A 125 2.59 -4.07 5.44
N LEU A 126 1.46 -4.65 5.05
CA LEU A 126 1.36 -5.46 3.86
C LEU A 126 0.23 -4.95 2.98
N VAL A 127 0.49 -4.87 1.68
CA VAL A 127 -0.55 -4.59 0.68
C VAL A 127 -0.55 -5.76 -0.29
N ARG A 128 -1.69 -6.45 -0.38
CA ARG A 128 -1.82 -7.58 -1.28
C ARG A 128 -2.63 -7.16 -2.50
N LEU A 129 -2.07 -7.42 -3.67
CA LEU A 129 -2.71 -7.08 -4.93
C LEU A 129 -3.48 -8.29 -5.43
N VAL A 130 -4.74 -8.08 -5.77
CA VAL A 130 -5.63 -9.14 -6.19
C VAL A 130 -5.91 -8.98 -7.68
N GLY A 131 -5.71 -10.05 -8.40
CA GLY A 131 -5.97 -10.07 -9.83
C GLY A 131 -4.88 -9.50 -10.65
#